data_87b861afbe6e2e62c41a4fbcc5bc89ec
#
_entry.id   87b861afbe6e2e62c41a4fbcc5bc89ec
#
_cell.length_a   1.000
_cell.length_b   1.000
_cell.length_c   1.000
_cell.angle_alpha   90.00
_cell.angle_beta   90.00
_cell.angle_gamma   90.00
#
_symmetry.space_group_name_H-M   'P 1'
#
loop_
_entity.id
_entity.type
_entity.pdbx_description
1 polymer ?
#
loop_
_entity_poly.entity_id
_entity_poly.type
_entity_poly.pdbx_seq_one_letter_code
_entity_poly.pdbx_strand_id
1 'polypeptide(L)'
;MNALRHVTFAAGMALAPVDAGGAEPAGWQALADERAVIRIADAIDRAVDAQDWKLARGYFAERVTADFSSLSGQPAANIASDDLIGTWAGNLKGSKTSLHLRTNHQVVLEANAATVRSNGYAWNRMEGNGEPLWEVWGTYEHHLTRSASGWKVDGFTFRMTHERGNPWVKATPGQ
;
A
#
# COMPACT_ATOMS: atom_id res chain seq x y z
N MET A 1 70.44 -46.17 -10.47
CA MET A 1 70.22 -44.92 -9.71
C MET A 1 69.49 -43.96 -10.64
N ASN A 2 68.16 -43.97 -10.59
CA ASN A 2 67.28 -43.13 -11.42
C ASN A 2 66.85 -41.96 -10.62
N ALA A 3 67.24 -40.74 -11.02
CA ALA A 3 66.73 -39.50 -10.41
C ALA A 3 65.35 -39.10 -11.00
N LEU A 4 64.30 -39.12 -10.24
CA LEU A 4 62.99 -38.56 -10.56
C LEU A 4 63.07 -37.03 -10.54
N ARG A 5 62.83 -36.38 -11.68
CA ARG A 5 62.64 -34.94 -11.78
C ARG A 5 61.16 -34.61 -11.49
N HIS A 6 60.88 -33.89 -10.44
CA HIS A 6 59.55 -33.34 -10.16
C HIS A 6 59.36 -32.06 -10.99
N VAL A 7 58.36 -32.09 -11.87
CA VAL A 7 57.86 -30.92 -12.61
C VAL A 7 56.65 -30.37 -11.88
N THR A 8 56.82 -29.19 -11.25
CA THR A 8 55.74 -28.48 -10.58
C THR A 8 55.07 -27.55 -11.62
N PHE A 9 53.82 -27.85 -11.99
CA PHE A 9 52.99 -26.93 -12.77
C PHE A 9 52.24 -26.01 -11.80
N ALA A 10 52.61 -24.74 -11.74
CA ALA A 10 51.85 -23.71 -11.13
C ALA A 10 50.93 -23.07 -12.19
N ALA A 11 49.68 -23.50 -12.23
CA ALA A 11 48.65 -22.82 -13.00
C ALA A 11 48.02 -21.71 -12.18
N GLY A 12 48.53 -20.51 -12.31
CA GLY A 12 47.91 -19.33 -11.78
C GLY A 12 46.69 -18.94 -12.64
N MET A 13 45.47 -19.29 -12.20
CA MET A 13 44.23 -18.72 -12.75
C MET A 13 44.05 -17.32 -12.16
N ALA A 14 44.35 -16.30 -12.95
CA ALA A 14 43.95 -14.94 -12.65
C ALA A 14 42.43 -14.84 -12.88
N LEU A 15 41.65 -14.73 -11.78
CA LEU A 15 40.25 -14.33 -11.84
C LEU A 15 40.22 -12.85 -12.26
N ALA A 16 39.74 -12.58 -13.47
CA ALA A 16 39.42 -11.21 -13.87
C ALA A 16 38.31 -10.65 -12.96
N PRO A 17 38.37 -9.39 -12.53
CA PRO A 17 37.28 -8.78 -11.76
C PRO A 17 36.02 -8.76 -12.63
N VAL A 18 34.96 -9.36 -12.15
CA VAL A 18 33.62 -9.23 -12.74
C VAL A 18 33.18 -7.78 -12.47
N ASP A 19 33.14 -6.97 -13.51
CA ASP A 19 32.65 -5.62 -13.46
C ASP A 19 31.13 -5.69 -13.15
N ALA A 20 30.75 -5.45 -11.88
CA ALA A 20 29.37 -5.49 -11.40
C ALA A 20 28.56 -4.22 -11.79
N GLY A 21 29.02 -3.47 -12.78
CA GLY A 21 28.42 -2.25 -13.31
C GLY A 21 27.41 -2.47 -14.44
N GLY A 22 26.77 -3.63 -14.53
CA GLY A 22 25.67 -3.85 -15.48
C GLY A 22 24.45 -3.03 -15.08
N ALA A 23 23.99 -2.10 -15.96
CA ALA A 23 22.68 -1.48 -15.81
C ALA A 23 21.63 -2.58 -15.59
N GLU A 24 20.83 -2.47 -14.52
CA GLU A 24 19.76 -3.42 -14.25
C GLU A 24 18.86 -3.55 -15.48
N PRO A 25 18.46 -4.77 -15.90
CA PRO A 25 17.55 -4.91 -17.02
C PRO A 25 16.30 -4.06 -16.80
N ALA A 26 15.85 -3.32 -17.80
CA ALA A 26 14.68 -2.43 -17.71
C ALA A 26 13.43 -3.09 -17.09
N GLY A 27 13.29 -4.42 -17.23
CA GLY A 27 12.23 -5.21 -16.60
C GLY A 27 12.30 -5.30 -15.08
N TRP A 28 13.48 -5.22 -14.46
CA TRP A 28 13.60 -5.29 -13.00
C TRP A 28 13.08 -4.03 -12.31
N GLN A 29 13.28 -2.87 -12.89
CA GLN A 29 12.76 -1.63 -12.34
C GLN A 29 11.22 -1.62 -12.37
N ALA A 30 10.61 -2.05 -13.48
CA ALA A 30 9.15 -2.15 -13.57
C ALA A 30 8.59 -3.12 -12.54
N LEU A 31 9.21 -4.29 -12.34
CA LEU A 31 8.80 -5.26 -11.33
C LEU A 31 8.98 -4.70 -9.90
N ALA A 32 10.07 -3.99 -9.63
CA ALA A 32 10.31 -3.35 -8.35
C ALA A 32 9.26 -2.26 -8.06
N ASP A 33 8.91 -1.47 -9.06
CA ASP A 33 7.88 -0.44 -8.96
C ASP A 33 6.49 -1.03 -8.73
N GLU A 34 6.11 -2.06 -9.49
CA GLU A 34 4.85 -2.78 -9.28
C GLU A 34 4.73 -3.28 -7.85
N ARG A 35 5.76 -3.94 -7.34
CA ARG A 35 5.78 -4.40 -5.94
C ARG A 35 5.73 -3.25 -4.94
N ALA A 36 6.39 -2.13 -5.23
CA ALA A 36 6.41 -0.98 -4.34
C ALA A 36 5.01 -0.35 -4.20
N VAL A 37 4.31 -0.13 -5.32
CA VAL A 37 2.98 0.49 -5.28
C VAL A 37 1.92 -0.42 -4.65
N ILE A 38 1.98 -1.75 -4.87
CA ILE A 38 1.11 -2.71 -4.17
C ILE A 38 1.37 -2.67 -2.66
N ARG A 39 2.65 -2.69 -2.25
CA ARG A 39 3.01 -2.63 -0.83
C ARG A 39 2.53 -1.35 -0.15
N ILE A 40 2.51 -0.22 -0.85
CA ILE A 40 1.98 1.04 -0.32
C ILE A 40 0.48 0.93 -0.11
N ALA A 41 -0.28 0.41 -1.09
CA ALA A 41 -1.72 0.21 -0.95
C ALA A 41 -2.05 -0.66 0.28
N ASP A 42 -1.36 -1.80 0.46
CA ASP A 42 -1.55 -2.69 1.61
C ASP A 42 -1.05 -2.08 2.93
N ALA A 43 0.01 -1.26 2.88
CA ALA A 43 0.59 -0.67 4.08
C ALA A 43 -0.28 0.43 4.67
N ILE A 44 -1.04 1.15 3.84
CA ILE A 44 -2.03 2.13 4.30
C ILE A 44 -3.06 1.43 5.19
N ASP A 45 -3.63 0.31 4.73
CA ASP A 45 -4.62 -0.44 5.50
C ASP A 45 -4.05 -0.91 6.85
N ARG A 46 -2.85 -1.51 6.84
CA ARG A 46 -2.21 -1.95 8.08
C ARG A 46 -1.95 -0.81 9.06
N ALA A 47 -1.55 0.36 8.55
CA ALA A 47 -1.34 1.53 9.39
C ALA A 47 -2.65 2.06 9.99
N VAL A 48 -3.73 2.08 9.19
CA VAL A 48 -5.08 2.46 9.64
C VAL A 48 -5.60 1.49 10.70
N ASP A 49 -5.48 0.17 10.47
CA ASP A 49 -5.94 -0.85 11.41
C ASP A 49 -5.13 -0.83 12.73
N ALA A 50 -3.87 -0.45 12.66
CA ALA A 50 -3.01 -0.25 13.83
C ALA A 50 -3.20 1.13 14.49
N GLN A 51 -4.04 2.01 13.91
CA GLN A 51 -4.21 3.41 14.31
C GLN A 51 -2.87 4.20 14.32
N ASP A 52 -1.91 3.78 13.47
CA ASP A 52 -0.66 4.53 13.25
C ASP A 52 -0.88 5.60 12.16
N TRP A 53 -1.51 6.68 12.59
CA TRP A 53 -1.90 7.77 11.69
C TRP A 53 -0.71 8.49 11.07
N LYS A 54 0.41 8.56 11.79
CA LYS A 54 1.64 9.14 11.27
C LYS A 54 2.21 8.29 10.13
N LEU A 55 2.23 6.98 10.29
CA LEU A 55 2.66 6.05 9.26
C LEU A 55 1.70 6.10 8.06
N ALA A 56 0.38 6.04 8.30
CA ALA A 56 -0.63 6.15 7.26
C ALA A 56 -0.44 7.43 6.43
N ARG A 57 -0.32 8.60 7.08
CA ARG A 57 -0.06 9.88 6.42
C ARG A 57 1.20 9.87 5.54
N GLY A 58 2.22 9.17 5.99
CA GLY A 58 3.50 9.08 5.27
C GLY A 58 3.42 8.48 3.87
N TYR A 59 2.38 7.72 3.54
CA TYR A 59 2.17 7.14 2.22
C TYR A 59 1.53 8.10 1.21
N PHE A 60 0.91 9.19 1.68
CA PHE A 60 0.21 10.15 0.83
C PHE A 60 1.10 11.33 0.42
N ALA A 61 0.79 11.91 -0.74
CA ALA A 61 1.27 13.22 -1.14
C ALA A 61 0.68 14.31 -0.22
N GLU A 62 1.02 15.58 -0.42
CA GLU A 62 0.45 16.69 0.36
C GLU A 62 -1.06 16.83 0.17
N ARG A 63 -1.52 16.55 -1.03
CA ARG A 63 -2.94 16.55 -1.39
C ARG A 63 -3.33 15.24 -2.03
N VAL A 64 -4.58 14.85 -1.82
CA VAL A 64 -5.15 13.63 -2.40
C VAL A 64 -6.56 13.92 -2.94
N THR A 65 -6.85 13.40 -4.12
CA THR A 65 -8.23 13.34 -4.62
C THR A 65 -8.90 12.11 -4.00
N ALA A 66 -9.74 12.35 -3.00
CA ALA A 66 -10.45 11.30 -2.26
C ALA A 66 -11.87 11.15 -2.79
N ASP A 67 -12.25 9.94 -3.17
CA ASP A 67 -13.60 9.60 -3.61
C ASP A 67 -14.16 8.41 -2.82
N PHE A 68 -14.97 8.71 -1.85
CA PHE A 68 -15.76 7.77 -1.07
C PHE A 68 -17.26 7.97 -1.29
N SER A 69 -17.67 8.55 -2.42
CA SER A 69 -19.04 8.94 -2.71
C SER A 69 -20.04 7.78 -2.59
N SER A 70 -19.63 6.57 -2.98
CA SER A 70 -20.46 5.36 -2.86
C SER A 70 -20.73 4.93 -1.41
N LEU A 71 -19.86 5.30 -0.47
CA LEU A 71 -19.96 4.95 0.94
C LEU A 71 -20.59 6.08 1.79
N SER A 72 -20.21 7.33 1.50
CA SER A 72 -20.55 8.50 2.30
C SER A 72 -21.69 9.34 1.70
N GLY A 73 -21.96 9.19 0.39
CA GLY A 73 -22.85 10.07 -0.36
C GLY A 73 -22.26 11.47 -0.66
N GLN A 74 -21.05 11.77 -0.18
CA GLN A 74 -20.38 13.03 -0.45
C GLN A 74 -19.60 12.96 -1.76
N PRO A 75 -19.54 14.03 -2.57
CA PRO A 75 -18.77 14.02 -3.81
C PRO A 75 -17.28 13.87 -3.58
N ALA A 76 -16.58 13.41 -4.62
CA ALA A 76 -15.13 13.39 -4.62
C ALA A 76 -14.56 14.81 -4.40
N ALA A 77 -13.47 14.90 -3.66
CA ALA A 77 -12.83 16.17 -3.35
C ALA A 77 -11.30 16.04 -3.34
N ASN A 78 -10.62 17.09 -3.81
CA ASN A 78 -9.17 17.22 -3.64
C ASN A 78 -8.89 17.96 -2.32
N ILE A 79 -8.39 17.24 -1.34
CA ILE A 79 -8.21 17.72 0.04
C ILE A 79 -6.75 17.59 0.49
N ALA A 80 -6.37 18.26 1.57
CA ALA A 80 -5.10 17.98 2.22
C ALA A 80 -5.11 16.54 2.76
N SER A 81 -4.01 15.83 2.62
CA SER A 81 -3.94 14.46 3.13
C SER A 81 -4.01 14.39 4.66
N ASP A 82 -3.62 15.45 5.34
CA ASP A 82 -3.82 15.58 6.78
C ASP A 82 -5.31 15.59 7.16
N ASP A 83 -6.18 16.24 6.36
CA ASP A 83 -7.63 16.25 6.58
C ASP A 83 -8.24 14.86 6.37
N LEU A 84 -7.79 14.13 5.32
CA LEU A 84 -8.22 12.74 5.10
C LEU A 84 -7.86 11.85 6.29
N ILE A 85 -6.60 11.88 6.70
CA ILE A 85 -6.11 11.08 7.84
C ILE A 85 -6.80 11.51 9.14
N GLY A 86 -7.01 12.82 9.36
CA GLY A 86 -7.74 13.34 10.50
C GLY A 86 -9.19 12.83 10.56
N THR A 87 -9.85 12.72 9.41
CA THR A 87 -11.21 12.14 9.31
C THR A 87 -11.21 10.67 9.72
N TRP A 88 -10.26 9.87 9.24
CA TRP A 88 -10.14 8.46 9.64
C TRP A 88 -9.80 8.32 11.11
N ALA A 89 -8.82 9.08 11.61
CA ALA A 89 -8.44 9.08 13.02
C ALA A 89 -9.59 9.52 13.94
N GLY A 90 -10.40 10.46 13.49
CA GLY A 90 -11.58 10.90 14.24
C GLY A 90 -12.67 9.82 14.37
N ASN A 91 -12.81 8.95 13.35
CA ASN A 91 -13.79 7.86 13.36
C ASN A 91 -13.23 6.57 13.99
N LEU A 92 -12.02 6.14 13.58
CA LEU A 92 -11.38 4.89 14.01
C LEU A 92 -10.46 5.15 15.21
N LYS A 93 -10.99 5.54 16.35
CA LYS A 93 -10.22 5.81 17.57
C LYS A 93 -10.69 4.96 18.74
N GLY A 94 -9.88 4.91 19.79
CA GLY A 94 -10.25 4.32 21.09
C GLY A 94 -10.75 2.88 20.94
N SER A 95 -11.98 2.64 21.34
CA SER A 95 -12.63 1.32 21.36
C SER A 95 -13.03 0.78 19.99
N LYS A 96 -13.05 1.61 18.95
CA LYS A 96 -13.43 1.18 17.60
C LYS A 96 -12.23 0.57 16.88
N THR A 97 -12.33 -0.70 16.54
CA THR A 97 -11.31 -1.44 15.79
C THR A 97 -11.72 -1.67 14.34
N SER A 98 -10.76 -1.85 13.47
CA SER A 98 -10.96 -2.15 12.06
C SER A 98 -10.03 -3.25 11.56
N LEU A 99 -10.41 -3.86 10.46
CA LEU A 99 -9.54 -4.68 9.63
C LEU A 99 -9.87 -4.40 8.17
N HIS A 100 -8.83 -4.23 7.36
CA HIS A 100 -8.93 -4.10 5.93
C HIS A 100 -8.16 -5.23 5.23
N LEU A 101 -8.75 -5.82 4.22
CA LEU A 101 -8.11 -6.83 3.37
C LEU A 101 -8.22 -6.41 1.92
N ARG A 102 -7.10 -6.49 1.19
CA ARG A 102 -7.04 -6.24 -0.24
C ARG A 102 -6.57 -7.47 -0.99
N THR A 103 -7.13 -7.69 -2.17
CA THR A 103 -6.79 -8.83 -3.03
C THR A 103 -6.88 -8.44 -4.50
N ASN A 104 -6.37 -9.32 -5.37
CA ASN A 104 -6.50 -9.20 -6.83
C ASN A 104 -5.96 -7.87 -7.36
N HIS A 105 -4.78 -7.48 -6.89
CA HIS A 105 -4.14 -6.25 -7.34
C HIS A 105 -3.88 -6.29 -8.85
N GLN A 106 -4.25 -5.21 -9.51
CA GLN A 106 -3.93 -4.93 -10.90
C GLN A 106 -3.20 -3.59 -10.94
N VAL A 107 -2.04 -3.58 -11.58
CA VAL A 107 -1.19 -2.40 -11.64
C VAL A 107 -1.00 -1.95 -13.08
N VAL A 108 -1.20 -0.66 -13.31
CA VAL A 108 -0.79 0.03 -14.53
C VAL A 108 0.33 0.98 -14.15
N LEU A 109 1.49 0.81 -14.76
CA LEU A 109 2.66 1.66 -14.55
C LEU A 109 2.84 2.59 -15.76
N GLU A 110 3.04 3.85 -15.47
CA GLU A 110 3.55 4.87 -16.38
C GLU A 110 4.91 5.36 -15.85
N ALA A 111 5.63 6.20 -16.59
CA ALA A 111 7.00 6.58 -16.20
C ALA A 111 7.10 7.07 -14.74
N ASN A 112 6.23 7.99 -14.33
CA ASN A 112 6.22 8.59 -12.99
C ASN A 112 4.86 8.51 -12.30
N ALA A 113 3.95 7.70 -12.82
CA ALA A 113 2.63 7.48 -12.27
C ALA A 113 2.30 5.99 -12.22
N ALA A 114 1.42 5.61 -11.32
CA ALA A 114 0.91 4.25 -11.22
C ALA A 114 -0.56 4.27 -10.79
N THR A 115 -1.33 3.32 -11.30
CA THR A 115 -2.68 3.05 -10.80
C THR A 115 -2.73 1.63 -10.27
N VAL A 116 -3.17 1.47 -9.03
CA VAL A 116 -3.36 0.16 -8.38
C VAL A 116 -4.86 -0.03 -8.12
N ARG A 117 -5.45 -1.03 -8.76
CA ARG A 117 -6.82 -1.48 -8.50
C ARG A 117 -6.80 -2.76 -7.67
N SER A 118 -7.74 -2.89 -6.74
CA SER A 118 -7.86 -4.09 -5.92
C SER A 118 -9.30 -4.31 -5.47
N ASN A 119 -9.65 -5.56 -5.16
CA ASN A 119 -10.84 -5.86 -4.39
C ASN A 119 -10.55 -5.60 -2.91
N GLY A 120 -11.58 -5.16 -2.18
CA GLY A 120 -11.45 -4.88 -0.77
C GLY A 120 -12.61 -5.42 0.05
N TYR A 121 -12.26 -5.85 1.24
CA TYR A 121 -13.15 -6.16 2.34
C TYR A 121 -12.66 -5.44 3.58
N ALA A 122 -13.58 -4.84 4.32
CA ALA A 122 -13.26 -4.25 5.61
C ALA A 122 -14.39 -4.47 6.61
N TRP A 123 -14.03 -4.45 7.90
CA TRP A 123 -15.01 -4.39 8.97
C TRP A 123 -14.59 -3.34 10.00
N ASN A 124 -15.58 -2.78 10.67
CA ASN A 124 -15.41 -2.04 11.92
C ASN A 124 -16.15 -2.77 13.02
N ARG A 125 -15.58 -2.74 14.23
CA ARG A 125 -16.17 -3.33 15.43
C ARG A 125 -16.13 -2.36 16.59
N MET A 126 -17.27 -2.20 17.27
CA MET A 126 -17.41 -1.39 18.47
C MET A 126 -18.61 -1.87 19.28
N GLU A 127 -18.41 -2.14 20.56
CA GLU A 127 -19.48 -2.46 21.50
C GLU A 127 -20.28 -1.20 21.87
N GLY A 128 -21.52 -1.38 22.32
CA GLY A 128 -22.31 -0.30 22.94
C GLY A 128 -23.74 -0.16 22.43
N ASN A 129 -24.08 -0.65 21.23
CA ASN A 129 -25.45 -0.55 20.70
C ASN A 129 -25.75 -1.66 19.70
N GLY A 130 -26.30 -2.76 20.16
CA GLY A 130 -26.71 -3.91 19.33
C GLY A 130 -25.54 -4.76 18.84
N GLU A 131 -25.64 -5.28 17.60
CA GLU A 131 -24.58 -6.08 16.99
C GLU A 131 -23.30 -5.23 16.84
N PRO A 132 -22.16 -5.69 17.36
CA PRO A 132 -20.95 -4.84 17.40
C PRO A 132 -20.18 -4.74 16.07
N LEU A 133 -20.71 -5.28 14.97
CA LEU A 133 -19.99 -5.40 13.70
C LEU A 133 -20.70 -4.68 12.56
N TRP A 134 -19.93 -3.99 11.73
CA TRP A 134 -20.29 -3.52 10.40
C TRP A 134 -19.22 -3.95 9.41
N GLU A 135 -19.65 -4.40 8.23
CA GLU A 135 -18.80 -4.95 7.19
C GLU A 135 -19.09 -4.29 5.84
N VAL A 136 -18.07 -4.17 4.99
CA VAL A 136 -18.19 -3.57 3.66
C VAL A 136 -17.30 -4.28 2.64
N TRP A 137 -17.81 -4.44 1.43
CA TRP A 137 -17.11 -4.95 0.25
C TRP A 137 -17.11 -3.91 -0.84
N GLY A 138 -16.05 -3.89 -1.63
CA GLY A 138 -15.95 -2.98 -2.74
C GLY A 138 -14.64 -3.13 -3.51
N THR A 139 -14.38 -2.14 -4.35
CA THR A 139 -13.13 -2.02 -5.08
C THR A 139 -12.42 -0.73 -4.70
N TYR A 140 -11.11 -0.80 -4.67
CA TYR A 140 -10.24 0.34 -4.43
C TYR A 140 -9.44 0.68 -5.69
N GLU A 141 -9.21 1.97 -5.88
CA GLU A 141 -8.26 2.49 -6.85
C GLU A 141 -7.36 3.51 -6.16
N HIS A 142 -6.05 3.27 -6.23
CA HIS A 142 -5.03 4.22 -5.79
C HIS A 142 -4.32 4.74 -7.02
N HIS A 143 -4.26 6.05 -7.15
CA HIS A 143 -3.33 6.72 -8.04
C HIS A 143 -2.10 7.14 -7.25
N LEU A 144 -0.91 6.87 -7.79
CA LEU A 144 0.35 7.21 -7.15
C LEU A 144 1.25 7.97 -8.13
N THR A 145 1.96 8.95 -7.61
CA THR A 145 3.02 9.64 -8.35
C THR A 145 4.37 9.39 -7.70
N ARG A 146 5.41 9.35 -8.55
CA ARG A 146 6.79 9.19 -8.09
C ARG A 146 7.35 10.56 -7.68
N SER A 147 7.80 10.66 -6.45
CA SER A 147 8.50 11.82 -5.89
C SER A 147 9.97 11.53 -5.62
N ALA A 148 10.73 12.53 -5.20
CA ALA A 148 12.12 12.33 -4.74
C ALA A 148 12.21 11.38 -3.52
N SER A 149 11.14 11.26 -2.73
CA SER A 149 11.04 10.36 -1.58
C SER A 149 10.37 9.01 -1.89
N GLY A 150 10.19 8.66 -3.15
CA GLY A 150 9.51 7.46 -3.62
C GLY A 150 8.06 7.70 -4.04
N TRP A 151 7.31 6.61 -4.18
CA TRP A 151 5.91 6.65 -4.58
C TRP A 151 5.01 7.22 -3.47
N LYS A 152 4.07 8.10 -3.85
CA LYS A 152 3.07 8.70 -2.94
C LYS A 152 1.69 8.62 -3.55
N VAL A 153 0.68 8.30 -2.73
CA VAL A 153 -0.73 8.27 -3.14
C VAL A 153 -1.25 9.71 -3.23
N ASP A 154 -1.76 10.08 -4.39
CA ASP A 154 -2.41 11.36 -4.67
C ASP A 154 -3.86 11.22 -5.19
N GLY A 155 -4.31 9.97 -5.38
CA GLY A 155 -5.70 9.62 -5.62
C GLY A 155 -6.11 8.38 -4.85
N PHE A 156 -7.28 8.43 -4.20
CA PHE A 156 -7.81 7.32 -3.39
C PHE A 156 -9.31 7.21 -3.60
N THR A 157 -9.75 6.17 -4.27
CA THR A 157 -11.16 5.91 -4.56
C THR A 157 -11.60 4.60 -3.95
N PHE A 158 -12.77 4.60 -3.31
CA PHE A 158 -13.47 3.40 -2.89
C PHE A 158 -14.86 3.33 -3.52
N ARG A 159 -15.16 2.22 -4.18
CA ARG A 159 -16.47 1.92 -4.77
C ARG A 159 -17.09 0.77 -3.98
N MET A 160 -18.05 1.11 -3.11
CA MET A 160 -18.80 0.12 -2.35
C MET A 160 -19.69 -0.71 -3.27
N THR A 161 -19.67 -2.04 -3.11
CA THR A 161 -20.57 -2.96 -3.80
C THR A 161 -21.60 -3.56 -2.87
N HIS A 162 -21.26 -3.76 -1.60
CA HIS A 162 -22.14 -4.32 -0.60
C HIS A 162 -21.71 -3.88 0.79
N GLU A 163 -22.67 -3.71 1.70
CA GLU A 163 -22.42 -3.56 3.12
C GLU A 163 -23.46 -4.34 3.94
N ARG A 164 -23.11 -4.72 5.16
CA ARG A 164 -24.03 -5.33 6.12
C ARG A 164 -23.61 -5.03 7.55
N GLY A 165 -24.48 -5.34 8.50
CA GLY A 165 -24.22 -5.21 9.93
C GLY A 165 -24.81 -3.91 10.49
N ASN A 166 -24.25 -3.45 11.59
CA ASN A 166 -24.85 -2.38 12.39
C ASN A 166 -24.48 -0.98 11.86
N PRO A 167 -25.43 -0.19 11.32
CA PRO A 167 -25.15 1.15 10.81
C PRO A 167 -24.69 2.12 11.91
N TRP A 168 -25.02 1.85 13.19
CA TRP A 168 -24.50 2.63 14.30
C TRP A 168 -22.98 2.48 14.43
N VAL A 169 -22.44 1.26 14.26
CA VAL A 169 -20.98 1.03 14.23
C VAL A 169 -20.31 1.76 13.07
N LYS A 170 -20.95 1.79 11.88
CA LYS A 170 -20.47 2.57 10.74
C LYS A 170 -20.35 4.05 11.07
N ALA A 171 -21.41 4.64 11.60
CA ALA A 171 -21.57 6.08 11.72
C ALA A 171 -20.91 6.68 12.98
N THR A 172 -20.83 5.92 14.08
CA THR A 172 -20.39 6.45 15.38
C THR A 172 -18.87 6.39 15.50
N PRO A 173 -18.20 7.51 15.82
CA PRO A 173 -16.78 7.50 16.17
C PRO A 173 -16.49 6.64 17.40
N GLY A 174 -15.33 6.03 17.47
CA GLY A 174 -14.85 5.35 18.66
C GLY A 174 -14.65 6.33 19.83
N GLN A 175 -14.70 5.81 21.05
CA GLN A 175 -14.59 6.57 22.30
C GLN A 175 -13.30 6.26 23.04
#